data_e7befbc2af9a37ab1bc534b7a4598993
#
_entry.id   e7befbc2af9a37ab1bc534b7a4598993
#
_cell.length_a   1.000
_cell.length_b   1.000
_cell.length_c   1.000
_cell.angle_alpha   90.00
_cell.angle_beta   90.00
_cell.angle_gamma   90.00
#
_symmetry.space_group_name_H-M   'P 1'
#
loop_
_entity.id
_entity.type
_entity.pdbx_description
1 polymer ?
#
loop_
_entity_poly.entity_id
_entity_poly.type
_entity_poly.pdbx_seq_one_letter_code
_entity_poly.pdbx_strand_id
1 'polypeptide(L)'
;MTTGQKTPTALGTEKIGKLLIQYAVPAIIAMTASSLYNMVDSIFIGHGVGRMAISGLALTFPLMNLAAAFGSLVGVGAATLVSVKLGQKDYDTAQRVLGNVLVLNIIIGLAFTVLTLLFLDPILYFFGGSEATIGYARDYMEVILLGNVVTHLYLGLNAVLRSAGHPQKAMYATIATVVINTILDPLFIFVFDWGIRGAAIATIVAQVIALMWQFKLFSNKEELLHFHRGIFRLKRKIVFDSLAIGMSPFLMNLASCLS
;
A
#
# COMPACT_ATOMS: atom_id res chain seq x y z
N MET A 1 31.98 -21.60 7.05
CA MET A 1 31.89 -20.71 5.85
C MET A 1 30.63 -19.89 6.03
N THR A 2 30.78 -18.67 6.47
CA THR A 2 29.70 -17.72 6.68
C THR A 2 29.17 -17.31 5.31
N THR A 3 27.98 -17.78 4.97
CA THR A 3 27.22 -17.30 3.81
C THR A 3 27.07 -15.80 3.94
N GLY A 4 27.71 -15.05 3.02
CA GLY A 4 27.75 -13.60 3.05
C GLY A 4 26.35 -13.04 2.88
N GLN A 5 25.74 -12.64 3.98
CA GLN A 5 24.58 -11.77 3.96
C GLN A 5 24.95 -10.51 3.19
N LYS A 6 24.23 -10.23 2.10
CA LYS A 6 24.41 -8.98 1.34
C LYS A 6 24.01 -7.82 2.25
N THR A 7 25.00 -7.21 2.90
CA THR A 7 24.81 -5.95 3.60
C THR A 7 24.45 -4.85 2.59
N PRO A 8 23.57 -3.91 2.91
CA PRO A 8 23.27 -2.77 2.03
C PRO A 8 24.43 -1.78 2.05
N THR A 9 25.60 -2.25 1.63
CA THR A 9 26.85 -1.48 1.60
C THR A 9 26.78 -0.30 0.63
N ALA A 10 25.94 -0.40 -0.41
CA ALA A 10 25.78 0.65 -1.41
C ALA A 10 25.33 1.99 -0.82
N LEU A 11 24.43 1.99 0.16
CA LEU A 11 23.92 3.21 0.80
C LEU A 11 25.03 3.99 1.56
N GLY A 12 26.06 3.30 2.04
CA GLY A 12 27.16 3.92 2.79
C GLY A 12 28.43 4.19 1.95
N THR A 13 28.55 3.63 0.75
CA THR A 13 29.80 3.61 -0.03
C THR A 13 29.70 4.22 -1.42
N GLU A 14 28.50 4.24 -2.02
CA GLU A 14 28.29 4.78 -3.36
C GLU A 14 28.16 6.32 -3.35
N LYS A 15 28.48 6.94 -4.50
CA LYS A 15 28.32 8.39 -4.67
C LYS A 15 26.86 8.80 -4.54
N ILE A 16 26.61 9.91 -3.83
CA ILE A 16 25.25 10.43 -3.55
C ILE A 16 24.44 10.61 -4.84
N GLY A 17 25.01 11.16 -5.91
CA GLY A 17 24.32 11.34 -7.18
C GLY A 17 23.87 10.03 -7.81
N LYS A 18 24.67 8.96 -7.72
CA LYS A 18 24.30 7.63 -8.22
C LYS A 18 23.19 7.01 -7.40
N LEU A 19 23.26 7.13 -6.08
CA LEU A 19 22.21 6.66 -5.17
C LEU A 19 20.90 7.41 -5.40
N LEU A 20 20.96 8.72 -5.58
CA LEU A 20 19.78 9.54 -5.86
C LEU A 20 19.04 9.04 -7.12
N ILE A 21 19.76 8.82 -8.21
CA ILE A 21 19.17 8.27 -9.45
C ILE A 21 18.63 6.86 -9.22
N GLN A 22 19.37 6.02 -8.53
CA GLN A 22 18.98 4.63 -8.26
C GLN A 22 17.68 4.50 -7.46
N TYR A 23 17.37 5.47 -6.61
CA TYR A 23 16.15 5.50 -5.82
C TYR A 23 15.05 6.35 -6.45
N ALA A 24 15.40 7.49 -7.04
CA ALA A 24 14.42 8.40 -7.64
C ALA A 24 13.78 7.84 -8.91
N VAL A 25 14.57 7.23 -9.81
CA VAL A 25 14.04 6.72 -11.08
C VAL A 25 12.99 5.61 -10.86
N PRO A 26 13.23 4.57 -10.05
CA PRO A 26 12.19 3.59 -9.76
C PRO A 26 10.95 4.18 -9.10
N ALA A 27 11.11 5.15 -8.20
CA ALA A 27 9.99 5.81 -7.55
C ALA A 27 9.15 6.62 -8.54
N ILE A 28 9.78 7.39 -9.42
CA ILE A 28 9.09 8.18 -10.47
C ILE A 28 8.32 7.25 -11.42
N ILE A 29 8.94 6.16 -11.87
CA ILE A 29 8.30 5.18 -12.74
C ILE A 29 7.08 4.57 -12.05
N ALA A 30 7.21 4.14 -10.80
CA ALA A 30 6.11 3.55 -10.03
C ALA A 30 4.95 4.55 -9.82
N MET A 31 5.26 5.80 -9.48
CA MET A 31 4.24 6.85 -9.28
C MET A 31 3.53 7.19 -10.60
N THR A 32 4.28 7.30 -11.69
CA THR A 32 3.71 7.57 -13.03
C THR A 32 2.81 6.42 -13.46
N ALA A 33 3.25 5.17 -13.29
CA ALA A 33 2.45 4.00 -13.61
C ALA A 33 1.15 3.96 -12.79
N SER A 34 1.21 4.26 -11.49
CA SER A 34 0.03 4.31 -10.62
C SER A 34 -0.94 5.43 -11.03
N SER A 35 -0.44 6.59 -11.44
CA SER A 35 -1.27 7.70 -11.90
C SER A 35 -1.98 7.36 -13.22
N LEU A 36 -1.26 6.77 -14.18
CA LEU A 36 -1.84 6.31 -15.44
C LEU A 36 -2.89 5.21 -15.20
N TYR A 37 -2.63 4.29 -14.27
CA TYR A 37 -3.58 3.27 -13.89
C TYR A 37 -4.91 3.89 -13.39
N ASN A 38 -4.87 4.83 -12.45
CA ASN A 38 -6.08 5.48 -11.94
C ASN A 38 -6.91 6.13 -13.05
N MET A 39 -6.25 6.70 -14.06
CA MET A 39 -6.92 7.27 -15.22
C MET A 39 -7.57 6.18 -16.10
N VAL A 40 -6.86 5.09 -16.36
CA VAL A 40 -7.36 3.96 -17.17
C VAL A 40 -8.52 3.27 -16.46
N ASP A 41 -8.43 3.03 -15.16
CA ASP A 41 -9.51 2.45 -14.35
C ASP A 41 -10.78 3.29 -14.40
N SER A 42 -10.65 4.61 -14.26
CA SER A 42 -11.78 5.54 -14.40
C SER A 42 -12.42 5.51 -15.80
N ILE A 43 -11.62 5.35 -16.85
CA ILE A 43 -12.10 5.20 -18.22
C ILE A 43 -12.91 3.90 -18.37
N PHE A 44 -12.41 2.78 -17.86
CA PHE A 44 -13.13 1.50 -17.93
C PHE A 44 -14.44 1.54 -17.15
N ILE A 45 -14.45 2.13 -15.95
CA ILE A 45 -15.68 2.31 -15.16
C ILE A 45 -16.67 3.21 -15.90
N GLY A 46 -16.20 4.31 -16.47
CA GLY A 46 -17.07 5.25 -17.20
C GLY A 46 -17.73 4.64 -18.44
N HIS A 47 -17.00 3.81 -19.19
CA HIS A 47 -17.54 3.14 -20.38
C HIS A 47 -18.36 1.89 -20.05
N GLY A 48 -17.97 1.13 -19.02
CA GLY A 48 -18.60 -0.13 -18.67
C GLY A 48 -19.82 0.00 -17.76
N VAL A 49 -19.84 1.01 -16.89
CA VAL A 49 -20.90 1.18 -15.87
C VAL A 49 -21.69 2.48 -16.08
N GLY A 50 -21.02 3.54 -16.51
CA GLY A 50 -21.66 4.81 -16.86
C GLY A 50 -21.19 6.00 -16.03
N ARG A 51 -21.74 7.19 -16.35
CA ARG A 51 -21.33 8.45 -15.74
C ARG A 51 -21.61 8.54 -14.24
N MET A 52 -22.74 7.97 -13.80
CA MET A 52 -23.10 7.98 -12.38
C MET A 52 -22.15 7.13 -11.54
N ALA A 53 -21.57 6.08 -12.12
CA ALA A 53 -20.55 5.27 -11.47
C ALA A 53 -19.26 6.08 -11.25
N ILE A 54 -18.85 6.93 -12.18
CA ILE A 54 -17.71 7.83 -12.00
C ILE A 54 -17.98 8.81 -10.87
N SER A 55 -19.18 9.38 -10.80
CA SER A 55 -19.58 10.27 -9.70
C SER A 55 -19.56 9.53 -8.36
N GLY A 56 -20.04 8.29 -8.32
CA GLY A 56 -19.95 7.43 -7.14
C GLY A 56 -18.50 7.12 -6.76
N LEU A 57 -17.64 6.83 -7.73
CA LEU A 57 -16.21 6.62 -7.49
C LEU A 57 -15.54 7.87 -6.89
N ALA A 58 -15.90 9.06 -7.38
CA ALA A 58 -15.36 10.31 -6.85
C ALA A 58 -15.65 10.51 -5.36
N LEU A 59 -16.82 10.07 -4.89
CA LEU A 59 -17.17 10.11 -3.46
C LEU A 59 -16.30 9.21 -2.59
N THR A 60 -15.64 8.21 -3.18
CA THR A 60 -14.79 7.27 -2.44
C THR A 60 -13.38 7.82 -2.21
N PHE A 61 -12.93 8.81 -2.97
CA PHE A 61 -11.56 9.34 -2.87
C PHE A 61 -11.20 9.87 -1.48
N PRO A 62 -12.01 10.67 -0.78
CA PRO A 62 -11.67 11.09 0.56
C PRO A 62 -11.49 9.91 1.52
N LEU A 63 -12.33 8.90 1.41
CA LEU A 63 -12.26 7.71 2.24
C LEU A 63 -11.04 6.83 1.91
N MET A 64 -10.70 6.72 0.62
CA MET A 64 -9.47 6.04 0.19
C MET A 64 -8.22 6.78 0.65
N ASN A 65 -8.22 8.12 0.60
CA ASN A 65 -7.14 8.94 1.14
C ASN A 65 -6.99 8.77 2.65
N LEU A 66 -8.10 8.66 3.37
CA LEU A 66 -8.07 8.39 4.81
C LEU A 66 -7.49 7.00 5.10
N ALA A 67 -7.87 5.97 4.34
CA ALA A 67 -7.28 4.64 4.42
C ALA A 67 -5.77 4.67 4.13
N ALA A 68 -5.35 5.41 3.09
CA ALA A 68 -3.95 5.62 2.76
C ALA A 68 -3.18 6.35 3.86
N ALA A 69 -3.82 7.30 4.56
CA ALA A 69 -3.23 7.99 5.70
C ALA A 69 -2.85 7.00 6.81
N PHE A 70 -3.75 6.10 7.18
CA PHE A 70 -3.47 5.05 8.17
C PHE A 70 -2.41 4.06 7.69
N GLY A 71 -2.43 3.68 6.41
CA GLY A 71 -1.39 2.85 5.81
C GLY A 71 -0.01 3.51 5.86
N SER A 72 0.06 4.81 5.59
CA SER A 72 1.29 5.60 5.67
C SER A 72 1.81 5.76 7.09
N LEU A 73 0.91 5.89 8.06
CA LEU A 73 1.27 5.97 9.48
C LEU A 73 2.16 4.79 9.90
N VAL A 74 1.80 3.59 9.49
CA VAL A 74 2.56 2.38 9.78
C VAL A 74 3.69 2.16 8.78
N GLY A 75 3.39 2.19 7.48
CA GLY A 75 4.32 1.81 6.42
C GLY A 75 5.52 2.75 6.29
N VAL A 76 5.27 4.05 6.21
CA VAL A 76 6.35 5.06 6.08
C VAL A 76 7.14 5.17 7.38
N GLY A 77 6.46 5.13 8.53
CA GLY A 77 7.12 5.15 9.82
C GLY A 77 8.07 3.97 10.01
N ALA A 78 7.59 2.76 9.74
CA ALA A 78 8.41 1.56 9.83
C ALA A 78 9.55 1.54 8.80
N ALA A 79 9.31 1.95 7.57
CA ALA A 79 10.33 2.03 6.53
C ALA A 79 11.48 2.98 6.91
N THR A 80 11.14 4.14 7.45
CA THR A 80 12.14 5.10 7.95
C THR A 80 12.94 4.50 9.11
N LEU A 81 12.27 3.85 10.05
CA LEU A 81 12.94 3.20 11.18
C LEU A 81 13.88 2.08 10.71
N VAL A 82 13.47 1.28 9.71
CA VAL A 82 14.34 0.27 9.07
C VAL A 82 15.60 0.92 8.51
N SER A 83 15.47 2.00 7.75
CA SER A 83 16.62 2.71 7.19
C SER A 83 17.59 3.20 8.27
N VAL A 84 17.07 3.79 9.35
CA VAL A 84 17.88 4.26 10.49
C VAL A 84 18.61 3.10 11.15
N LYS A 85 17.92 2.00 11.42
CA LYS A 85 18.50 0.82 12.08
C LYS A 85 19.55 0.12 11.21
N LEU A 86 19.33 0.04 9.90
CA LEU A 86 20.32 -0.46 8.95
C LEU A 86 21.59 0.41 8.93
N GLY A 87 21.41 1.74 8.94
CA GLY A 87 22.53 2.68 9.03
C GLY A 87 23.32 2.56 10.34
N GLN A 88 22.63 2.26 11.44
CA GLN A 88 23.25 1.97 12.75
C GLN A 88 23.84 0.56 12.86
N LYS A 89 23.72 -0.27 11.82
CA LYS A 89 24.09 -1.70 11.81
C LYS A 89 23.34 -2.54 12.85
N ASP A 90 22.19 -2.06 13.33
CA ASP A 90 21.31 -2.77 14.25
C ASP A 90 20.31 -3.64 13.44
N TYR A 91 20.84 -4.71 12.88
CA TYR A 91 20.09 -5.61 11.99
C TYR A 91 18.99 -6.39 12.71
N ASP A 92 19.18 -6.69 13.99
CA ASP A 92 18.17 -7.39 14.78
C ASP A 92 16.92 -6.53 14.97
N THR A 93 17.09 -5.25 15.32
CA THR A 93 15.96 -4.33 15.42
C THR A 93 15.30 -4.09 14.05
N ALA A 94 16.08 -3.93 12.98
CA ALA A 94 15.54 -3.79 11.63
C ALA A 94 14.66 -5.01 11.23
N GLN A 95 15.09 -6.21 11.53
CA GLN A 95 14.30 -7.43 11.32
C GLN A 95 12.99 -7.42 12.13
N ARG A 96 13.05 -6.99 13.39
CA ARG A 96 11.86 -6.89 14.24
C ARG A 96 10.87 -5.85 13.75
N VAL A 97 11.36 -4.76 13.17
CA VAL A 97 10.49 -3.73 12.52
C VAL A 97 9.71 -4.34 11.36
N LEU A 98 10.33 -5.21 10.54
CA LEU A 98 9.64 -5.92 9.46
C LEU A 98 8.45 -6.74 9.99
N GLY A 99 8.64 -7.51 11.04
CA GLY A 99 7.55 -8.28 11.66
C GLY A 99 6.49 -7.40 12.30
N ASN A 100 6.90 -6.33 12.98
CA ASN A 100 5.99 -5.39 13.63
C ASN A 100 5.13 -4.62 12.60
N VAL A 101 5.68 -4.25 11.44
CA VAL A 101 4.91 -3.57 10.40
C VAL A 101 3.78 -4.46 9.86
N LEU A 102 4.02 -5.76 9.71
CA LEU A 102 2.97 -6.69 9.31
C LEU A 102 1.85 -6.76 10.33
N VAL A 103 2.18 -6.96 11.60
CA VAL A 103 1.18 -7.08 12.66
C VAL A 103 0.42 -5.77 12.84
N LEU A 104 1.09 -4.62 12.84
CA LEU A 104 0.45 -3.31 12.94
C LEU A 104 -0.48 -3.02 11.76
N ASN A 105 -0.06 -3.34 10.54
CA ASN A 105 -0.92 -3.17 9.37
C ASN A 105 -2.17 -4.05 9.43
N ILE A 106 -2.07 -5.27 9.95
CA ILE A 106 -3.23 -6.13 10.16
C ILE A 106 -4.16 -5.53 11.21
N ILE A 107 -3.66 -5.10 12.34
CA ILE A 107 -4.46 -4.54 13.44
C ILE A 107 -5.14 -3.24 13.01
N ILE A 108 -4.38 -2.28 12.50
CA ILE A 108 -4.91 -0.97 12.09
C ILE A 108 -5.80 -1.11 10.86
N GLY A 109 -5.43 -1.95 9.89
CA GLY A 109 -6.24 -2.23 8.72
C GLY A 109 -7.58 -2.87 9.06
N LEU A 110 -7.62 -3.85 9.97
CA LEU A 110 -8.87 -4.46 10.44
C LEU A 110 -9.72 -3.46 11.23
N ALA A 111 -9.13 -2.69 12.14
CA ALA A 111 -9.85 -1.69 12.91
C ALA A 111 -10.49 -0.63 12.00
N PHE A 112 -9.73 -0.11 11.04
CA PHE A 112 -10.24 0.84 10.04
C PHE A 112 -11.36 0.24 9.21
N THR A 113 -11.19 -0.99 8.72
CA THR A 113 -12.20 -1.70 7.92
C THR A 113 -13.50 -1.88 8.68
N VAL A 114 -13.45 -2.38 9.91
CA VAL A 114 -14.64 -2.61 10.73
C VAL A 114 -15.36 -1.31 11.03
N LEU A 115 -14.64 -0.29 11.51
CA LEU A 115 -15.25 1.01 11.84
C LEU A 115 -15.86 1.69 10.61
N THR A 116 -15.17 1.63 9.47
CA THR A 116 -15.64 2.28 8.24
C THR A 116 -16.82 1.54 7.63
N LEU A 117 -16.85 0.21 7.66
CA LEU A 117 -17.99 -0.57 7.16
C LEU A 117 -19.24 -0.35 8.01
N LEU A 118 -19.09 -0.23 9.33
CA LEU A 118 -20.24 0.04 10.23
C LEU A 118 -20.92 1.40 9.96
N PHE A 119 -20.14 2.40 9.53
CA PHE A 119 -20.59 3.77 9.30
C PHE A 119 -20.45 4.22 7.84
N LEU A 120 -20.41 3.27 6.89
CA LEU A 120 -20.08 3.57 5.49
C LEU A 120 -21.08 4.56 4.87
N ASP A 121 -22.37 4.32 4.97
CA ASP A 121 -23.39 5.18 4.38
C ASP A 121 -23.37 6.60 4.96
N PRO A 122 -23.38 6.81 6.28
CA PRO A 122 -23.22 8.15 6.86
C PRO A 122 -21.97 8.88 6.39
N ILE A 123 -20.83 8.18 6.27
CA ILE A 123 -19.59 8.76 5.81
C ILE A 123 -19.68 9.18 4.33
N LEU A 124 -20.24 8.34 3.47
CA LEU A 124 -20.42 8.66 2.06
C LEU A 124 -21.40 9.83 1.85
N TYR A 125 -22.48 9.91 2.62
CA TYR A 125 -23.38 11.07 2.59
C TYR A 125 -22.71 12.34 3.08
N PHE A 126 -21.86 12.25 4.10
CA PHE A 126 -21.06 13.38 4.58
C PHE A 126 -20.15 13.98 3.48
N PHE A 127 -19.60 13.14 2.62
CA PHE A 127 -18.77 13.58 1.48
C PHE A 127 -19.58 13.97 0.23
N GLY A 128 -20.90 14.13 0.34
CA GLY A 128 -21.73 14.62 -0.73
C GLY A 128 -22.46 13.55 -1.54
N GLY A 129 -22.61 12.35 -0.99
CA GLY A 129 -23.40 11.28 -1.60
C GLY A 129 -24.85 11.68 -1.79
N SER A 130 -25.43 11.26 -2.92
CA SER A 130 -26.85 11.40 -3.26
C SER A 130 -27.48 10.03 -3.47
N GLU A 131 -28.80 9.95 -3.49
CA GLU A 131 -29.52 8.71 -3.79
C GLU A 131 -29.10 8.08 -5.14
N ALA A 132 -28.71 8.93 -6.10
CA ALA A 132 -28.28 8.48 -7.41
C ALA A 132 -26.85 7.90 -7.44
N THR A 133 -25.97 8.30 -6.51
CA THR A 133 -24.54 7.95 -6.51
C THR A 133 -24.12 7.02 -5.38
N ILE A 134 -24.89 7.01 -4.28
CA ILE A 134 -24.53 6.27 -3.07
C ILE A 134 -24.40 4.77 -3.32
N GLY A 135 -25.23 4.19 -4.17
CA GLY A 135 -25.18 2.77 -4.51
C GLY A 135 -23.86 2.37 -5.14
N TYR A 136 -23.37 3.14 -6.09
CA TYR A 136 -22.08 2.90 -6.75
C TYR A 136 -20.90 3.07 -5.79
N ALA A 137 -20.93 4.13 -4.99
CA ALA A 137 -19.89 4.37 -3.99
C ALA A 137 -19.84 3.25 -2.94
N ARG A 138 -20.98 2.80 -2.47
CA ARG A 138 -21.10 1.69 -1.52
C ARG A 138 -20.56 0.40 -2.11
N ASP A 139 -21.00 0.02 -3.31
CA ASP A 139 -20.57 -1.21 -3.99
C ASP A 139 -19.07 -1.26 -4.19
N TYR A 140 -18.46 -0.15 -4.54
CA TYR A 140 -17.01 -0.06 -4.69
C TYR A 140 -16.28 -0.14 -3.33
N MET A 141 -16.72 0.66 -2.37
CA MET A 141 -16.04 0.76 -1.07
C MET A 141 -16.19 -0.50 -0.22
N GLU A 142 -17.30 -1.21 -0.28
CA GLU A 142 -17.43 -2.48 0.43
C GLU A 142 -16.35 -3.47 0.04
N VAL A 143 -16.08 -3.61 -1.25
CA VAL A 143 -15.03 -4.51 -1.75
C VAL A 143 -13.64 -3.99 -1.38
N ILE A 144 -13.38 -2.70 -1.58
CA ILE A 144 -12.09 -2.09 -1.22
C ILE A 144 -11.81 -2.22 0.28
N LEU A 145 -12.79 -2.02 1.14
CA LEU A 145 -12.63 -2.16 2.59
C LEU A 145 -12.40 -3.61 3.02
N LEU A 146 -13.08 -4.57 2.40
CA LEU A 146 -12.82 -5.99 2.67
C LEU A 146 -11.38 -6.39 2.30
N GLY A 147 -10.81 -5.77 1.29
CA GLY A 147 -9.42 -5.95 0.88
C GLY A 147 -8.43 -4.97 1.50
N ASN A 148 -8.85 -4.10 2.41
CA ASN A 148 -8.02 -3.02 2.95
C ASN A 148 -6.77 -3.52 3.69
N VAL A 149 -6.87 -4.63 4.41
CA VAL A 149 -5.71 -5.26 5.08
C VAL A 149 -4.66 -5.68 4.06
N VAL A 150 -5.08 -6.25 2.93
CA VAL A 150 -4.19 -6.61 1.81
C VAL A 150 -3.48 -5.36 1.27
N THR A 151 -4.22 -4.29 1.06
CA THR A 151 -3.66 -3.01 0.60
C THR A 151 -2.63 -2.46 1.57
N HIS A 152 -2.92 -2.45 2.86
CA HIS A 152 -1.99 -1.97 3.88
C HIS A 152 -0.72 -2.83 3.96
N LEU A 153 -0.85 -4.15 3.91
CA LEU A 153 0.30 -5.07 3.89
C LEU A 153 1.15 -4.87 2.65
N TYR A 154 0.52 -4.79 1.48
CA TYR A 154 1.21 -4.55 0.21
C TYR A 154 1.99 -3.22 0.22
N LEU A 155 1.37 -2.12 0.62
CA LEU A 155 2.00 -0.81 0.70
C LEU A 155 3.10 -0.76 1.76
N GLY A 156 2.86 -1.36 2.92
CA GLY A 156 3.83 -1.43 4.01
C GLY A 156 5.09 -2.20 3.61
N LEU A 157 4.94 -3.38 3.03
CA LEU A 157 6.08 -4.17 2.54
C LEU A 157 6.80 -3.51 1.36
N ASN A 158 6.07 -2.80 0.50
CA ASN A 158 6.67 -2.03 -0.58
C ASN A 158 7.58 -0.91 -0.03
N ALA A 159 7.13 -0.20 0.99
CA ALA A 159 7.92 0.82 1.68
C ALA A 159 9.18 0.21 2.34
N VAL A 160 9.06 -0.94 3.00
CA VAL A 160 10.18 -1.65 3.60
C VAL A 160 11.18 -2.14 2.54
N LEU A 161 10.72 -2.64 1.39
CA LEU A 161 11.61 -3.03 0.29
C LEU A 161 12.48 -1.86 -0.17
N ARG A 162 11.90 -0.68 -0.33
CA ARG A 162 12.65 0.52 -0.69
C ARG A 162 13.69 0.89 0.36
N SER A 163 13.30 0.91 1.62
CA SER A 163 14.18 1.26 2.72
C SER A 163 15.26 0.21 2.99
N ALA A 164 15.02 -1.04 2.63
CA ALA A 164 15.99 -2.14 2.72
C ALA A 164 17.02 -2.18 1.58
N GLY A 165 17.00 -1.21 0.67
CA GLY A 165 17.97 -1.13 -0.43
C GLY A 165 17.49 -1.81 -1.73
N HIS A 166 16.19 -2.11 -1.85
CA HIS A 166 15.61 -2.77 -3.02
C HIS A 166 14.53 -1.91 -3.73
N PRO A 167 14.84 -0.66 -4.14
CA PRO A 167 13.86 0.22 -4.77
C PRO A 167 13.34 -0.33 -6.10
N GLN A 168 14.16 -1.07 -6.84
CA GLN A 168 13.75 -1.72 -8.08
C GLN A 168 12.72 -2.84 -7.85
N LYS A 169 12.89 -3.65 -6.82
CA LYS A 169 11.91 -4.69 -6.46
C LYS A 169 10.58 -4.06 -6.05
N ALA A 170 10.61 -2.96 -5.31
CA ALA A 170 9.41 -2.19 -4.96
C ALA A 170 8.71 -1.62 -6.21
N MET A 171 9.46 -1.09 -7.16
CA MET A 171 8.94 -0.64 -8.45
C MET A 171 8.30 -1.79 -9.24
N TYR A 172 8.94 -2.95 -9.30
CA TYR A 172 8.38 -4.11 -10.01
C TYR A 172 7.08 -4.59 -9.37
N ALA A 173 6.97 -4.58 -8.05
CA ALA A 173 5.71 -4.90 -7.37
C ALA A 173 4.59 -3.94 -7.78
N THR A 174 4.87 -2.64 -7.82
CA THR A 174 3.91 -1.62 -8.25
C THR A 174 3.52 -1.79 -9.72
N ILE A 175 4.47 -1.97 -10.62
CA ILE A 175 4.20 -2.18 -12.04
C ILE A 175 3.38 -3.45 -12.25
N ALA A 176 3.71 -4.55 -11.57
CA ALA A 176 2.94 -5.79 -11.63
C ALA A 176 1.48 -5.57 -11.22
N THR A 177 1.25 -4.83 -10.13
CA THR A 177 -0.11 -4.47 -9.69
C THR A 177 -0.85 -3.69 -10.76
N VAL A 178 -0.22 -2.69 -11.36
CA VAL A 178 -0.82 -1.85 -12.42
C VAL A 178 -1.15 -2.68 -13.67
N VAL A 179 -0.23 -3.50 -14.13
CA VAL A 179 -0.43 -4.35 -15.32
C VAL A 179 -1.53 -5.37 -15.10
N ILE A 180 -1.50 -6.09 -13.99
CA ILE A 180 -2.52 -7.10 -13.65
C ILE A 180 -3.89 -6.46 -13.54
N ASN A 181 -3.99 -5.33 -12.85
CA ASN A 181 -5.23 -4.60 -12.70
C ASN A 181 -5.78 -4.14 -14.06
N THR A 182 -4.95 -3.54 -14.91
CA THR A 182 -5.33 -3.08 -16.26
C THR A 182 -5.85 -4.22 -17.12
N ILE A 183 -5.37 -5.45 -16.95
CA ILE A 183 -5.86 -6.63 -17.65
C ILE A 183 -7.17 -7.12 -17.05
N LEU A 184 -7.28 -7.14 -15.71
CA LEU A 184 -8.45 -7.66 -15.00
C LEU A 184 -9.66 -6.72 -15.03
N ASP A 185 -9.46 -5.41 -15.09
CA ASP A 185 -10.54 -4.42 -15.13
C ASP A 185 -11.54 -4.69 -16.28
N PRO A 186 -11.10 -4.74 -17.56
CA PRO A 186 -12.03 -5.02 -18.65
C PRO A 186 -12.64 -6.42 -18.54
N LEU A 187 -11.91 -7.40 -18.06
CA LEU A 187 -12.42 -8.76 -17.87
C LEU A 187 -13.56 -8.78 -16.85
N PHE A 188 -13.40 -8.15 -15.69
CA PHE A 188 -14.40 -8.18 -14.64
C PHE A 188 -15.57 -7.21 -14.89
N ILE A 189 -15.31 -6.08 -15.54
CA ILE A 189 -16.35 -5.08 -15.84
C ILE A 189 -17.19 -5.51 -17.06
N PHE A 190 -16.56 -5.89 -18.15
CA PHE A 190 -17.25 -6.15 -19.43
C PHE A 190 -17.60 -7.62 -19.68
N VAL A 191 -16.68 -8.55 -19.37
CA VAL A 191 -16.90 -9.98 -19.66
C VAL A 191 -17.74 -10.63 -18.58
N PHE A 192 -17.43 -10.38 -17.31
CA PHE A 192 -18.19 -10.94 -16.19
C PHE A 192 -19.37 -10.07 -15.76
N ASP A 193 -19.48 -8.85 -16.29
CA ASP A 193 -20.56 -7.90 -16.00
C ASP A 193 -20.76 -7.64 -14.49
N TRP A 194 -19.63 -7.53 -13.77
CA TRP A 194 -19.65 -7.23 -12.34
C TRP A 194 -19.71 -5.73 -12.03
N GLY A 195 -19.68 -4.88 -13.04
CA GLY A 195 -19.78 -3.43 -12.92
C GLY A 195 -18.65 -2.83 -12.08
N ILE A 196 -18.99 -1.84 -11.25
CA ILE A 196 -18.02 -1.13 -10.41
C ILE A 196 -17.38 -2.06 -9.34
N ARG A 197 -18.09 -3.08 -8.89
CA ARG A 197 -17.53 -4.11 -8.00
C ARG A 197 -16.41 -4.88 -8.69
N GLY A 198 -16.53 -5.12 -9.99
CA GLY A 198 -15.49 -5.75 -10.79
C GLY A 198 -14.18 -4.97 -10.78
N ALA A 199 -14.23 -3.65 -10.91
CA ALA A 199 -13.06 -2.78 -10.81
C ALA A 199 -12.40 -2.88 -9.42
N ALA A 200 -13.19 -2.85 -8.34
CA ALA A 200 -12.67 -3.00 -6.99
C ALA A 200 -12.05 -4.38 -6.76
N ILE A 201 -12.68 -5.45 -7.23
CA ILE A 201 -12.14 -6.82 -7.13
C ILE A 201 -10.84 -6.95 -7.92
N ALA A 202 -10.76 -6.37 -9.11
CA ALA A 202 -9.53 -6.36 -9.92
C ALA A 202 -8.36 -5.71 -9.17
N THR A 203 -8.62 -4.59 -8.52
CA THR A 203 -7.62 -3.89 -7.68
C THR A 203 -7.11 -4.79 -6.55
N ILE A 204 -8.01 -5.41 -5.80
CA ILE A 204 -7.64 -6.28 -4.67
C ILE A 204 -6.92 -7.54 -5.14
N VAL A 205 -7.36 -8.18 -6.21
CA VAL A 205 -6.70 -9.37 -6.78
C VAL A 205 -5.28 -9.03 -7.23
N ALA A 206 -5.08 -7.90 -7.91
CA ALA A 206 -3.75 -7.45 -8.32
C ALA A 206 -2.83 -7.23 -7.11
N GLN A 207 -3.33 -6.62 -6.06
CA GLN A 207 -2.58 -6.41 -4.82
C GLN A 207 -2.28 -7.72 -4.08
N VAL A 208 -3.19 -8.68 -4.07
CA VAL A 208 -2.95 -10.02 -3.49
C VAL A 208 -1.80 -10.72 -4.22
N ILE A 209 -1.80 -10.70 -5.55
CA ILE A 209 -0.73 -11.32 -6.34
C ILE A 209 0.63 -10.65 -6.05
N ALA A 210 0.66 -9.32 -6.02
CA ALA A 210 1.87 -8.57 -5.69
C ALA A 210 2.33 -8.83 -4.24
N LEU A 211 1.40 -8.94 -3.30
CA LEU A 211 1.69 -9.28 -1.90
C LEU A 211 2.29 -10.68 -1.76
N MET A 212 1.76 -11.67 -2.47
CA MET A 212 2.32 -13.03 -2.50
C MET A 212 3.77 -13.03 -3.01
N TRP A 213 4.06 -12.25 -4.04
CA TRP A 213 5.43 -12.08 -4.53
C TRP A 213 6.34 -11.40 -3.50
N GLN A 214 5.85 -10.36 -2.81
CA GLN A 214 6.58 -9.71 -1.71
C GLN A 214 6.86 -10.69 -0.56
N PHE A 215 5.90 -11.50 -0.16
CA PHE A 215 6.12 -12.55 0.84
C PHE A 215 7.19 -13.55 0.40
N LYS A 216 7.22 -13.91 -0.87
CA LYS A 216 8.28 -14.77 -1.41
C LYS A 216 9.65 -14.10 -1.33
N LEU A 217 9.75 -12.81 -1.63
CA LEU A 217 10.99 -12.05 -1.51
C LEU A 217 11.51 -12.02 -0.06
N PHE A 218 10.64 -11.75 0.90
CA PHE A 218 11.01 -11.72 2.32
C PHE A 218 11.15 -13.11 2.96
N SER A 219 10.76 -14.16 2.28
CA SER A 219 10.98 -15.54 2.71
C SER A 219 12.38 -16.04 2.38
N ASN A 220 13.14 -15.34 1.56
CA ASN A 220 14.51 -15.68 1.23
C ASN A 220 15.45 -15.38 2.41
N LYS A 221 15.96 -16.43 3.04
CA LYS A 221 16.86 -16.32 4.20
C LYS A 221 18.24 -15.74 3.87
N GLU A 222 18.60 -15.63 2.61
CA GLU A 222 19.85 -15.01 2.17
C GLU A 222 19.79 -13.46 2.23
N GLU A 223 18.58 -12.92 2.21
CA GLU A 223 18.39 -11.48 2.36
C GLU A 223 18.55 -11.05 3.82
N LEU A 224 19.04 -9.83 4.03
CA LEU A 224 19.27 -9.28 5.36
C LEU A 224 17.97 -9.20 6.18
N LEU A 225 16.90 -8.71 5.54
CA LEU A 225 15.56 -8.68 6.13
C LEU A 225 14.74 -9.85 5.56
N HIS A 226 14.41 -10.79 6.40
CA HIS A 226 13.60 -11.96 6.04
C HIS A 226 12.68 -12.36 7.18
N PHE A 227 11.62 -13.10 6.85
CA PHE A 227 10.69 -13.59 7.85
C PHE A 227 11.30 -14.74 8.68
N HIS A 228 11.20 -14.63 9.99
CA HIS A 228 11.46 -15.71 10.92
C HIS A 228 10.56 -15.59 12.17
N ARG A 229 10.51 -16.68 12.92
CA ARG A 229 9.69 -16.71 14.14
C ARG A 229 10.14 -15.69 15.16
N GLY A 230 9.64 -14.94 15.82
CA GLY A 230 10.11 -14.01 16.86
C GLY A 230 10.18 -12.55 16.43
N ILE A 231 10.10 -12.23 15.13
CA ILE A 231 10.00 -10.85 14.68
C ILE A 231 8.56 -10.30 14.75
N PHE A 232 7.56 -11.17 14.81
CA PHE A 232 6.14 -10.79 14.81
C PHE A 232 5.63 -10.33 16.18
N ARG A 233 6.40 -10.50 17.24
CA ARG A 233 6.04 -10.00 18.55
C ARG A 233 6.16 -8.48 18.57
N LEU A 234 5.05 -7.78 18.83
CA LEU A 234 5.04 -6.32 18.98
C LEU A 234 5.92 -5.89 20.14
N LYS A 235 6.84 -4.96 19.87
CA LYS A 235 7.65 -4.30 20.89
C LYS A 235 7.20 -2.86 21.04
N ARG A 236 6.87 -2.45 22.25
CA ARG A 236 6.34 -1.11 22.55
C ARG A 236 7.20 0.01 21.97
N LYS A 237 8.53 -0.11 22.06
CA LYS A 237 9.46 0.90 21.53
C LYS A 237 9.40 0.98 20.01
N ILE A 238 9.38 -0.15 19.30
CA ILE A 238 9.30 -0.20 17.84
C ILE A 238 7.96 0.36 17.38
N VAL A 239 6.85 -0.01 18.02
CA VAL A 239 5.51 0.50 17.71
C VAL A 239 5.47 2.00 17.90
N PHE A 240 5.94 2.50 19.04
CA PHE A 240 5.95 3.93 19.34
C PHE A 240 6.82 4.71 18.34
N ASP A 241 8.04 4.28 18.08
CA ASP A 241 8.95 4.95 17.16
C ASP A 241 8.40 4.95 15.72
N SER A 242 7.84 3.84 15.26
CA SER A 242 7.23 3.74 13.92
C SER A 242 6.03 4.69 13.79
N LEU A 243 5.13 4.71 14.77
CA LEU A 243 3.95 5.58 14.74
C LEU A 243 4.33 7.06 14.89
N ALA A 244 5.33 7.38 15.72
CA ALA A 244 5.81 8.75 15.87
C ALA A 244 6.41 9.30 14.56
N ILE A 245 7.21 8.51 13.87
CA ILE A 245 7.79 8.88 12.57
C ILE A 245 6.69 8.98 11.51
N GLY A 246 5.74 8.06 11.50
CA GLY A 246 4.64 8.01 10.56
C GLY A 246 3.57 9.10 10.76
N MET A 247 3.59 9.81 11.88
CA MET A 247 2.60 10.84 12.20
C MET A 247 2.63 12.01 11.20
N SER A 248 3.80 12.41 10.72
CA SER A 248 3.94 13.50 9.75
C SER A 248 3.22 13.20 8.42
N PRO A 249 3.51 12.10 7.70
CA PRO A 249 2.77 11.76 6.49
C PRO A 249 1.29 11.46 6.75
N PHE A 250 0.96 10.93 7.93
CA PHE A 250 -0.43 10.74 8.33
C PHE A 250 -1.20 12.06 8.36
N LEU A 251 -0.68 13.07 9.04
CA LEU A 251 -1.32 14.38 9.14
C LEU A 251 -1.41 15.08 7.78
N MET A 252 -0.39 14.93 6.92
CA MET A 252 -0.44 15.47 5.56
C MET A 252 -1.56 14.84 4.72
N ASN A 253 -1.68 13.52 4.75
CA ASN A 253 -2.76 12.82 4.06
C ASN A 253 -4.14 13.14 4.65
N LEU A 254 -4.23 13.26 5.97
CA LEU A 254 -5.47 13.63 6.64
C LEU A 254 -5.93 15.06 6.24
N ALA A 255 -5.00 16.00 6.18
CA ALA A 255 -5.30 17.36 5.70
C ALA A 255 -5.82 17.35 4.25
N SER A 256 -5.26 16.50 3.39
CA SER A 256 -5.73 16.33 2.01
C SER A 256 -7.13 15.72 1.90
N CYS A 257 -7.62 15.03 2.93
CA CYS A 257 -8.99 14.51 2.94
C CYS A 257 -10.03 15.61 3.24
N LEU A 258 -9.60 16.67 3.93
CA LEU A 258 -10.48 17.74 4.42
C LEU A 258 -10.48 18.98 3.52
N SER A 259 -9.58 19.03 2.54
CA SER A 259 -9.49 20.11 1.54
C SER A 259 -10.27 19.76 0.27
#